data_0b708b85e8d1b18a06954a045a609907
#
_entry.id   0b708b85e8d1b18a06954a045a609907
#
_cell.length_a   1.000
_cell.length_b   1.000
_cell.length_c   1.000
_cell.angle_alpha   90.00
_cell.angle_beta   90.00
_cell.angle_gamma   90.00
#
_symmetry.space_group_name_H-M   'P 1'
#
loop_
_entity.id
_entity.type
_entity.pdbx_description
1 polymer ?
#
loop_
_entity_poly.entity_id
_entity_poly.type
_entity_poly.pdbx_seq_one_letter_code
_entity_poly.pdbx_strand_id
1 'polypeptide(L)'
;NNLSFNEHDLDYLRSLNLFDEDFIGFLRDFKFTGDIYAVEDGSVMFPGEPIIVVKAPLYQAQLVETAILSIVNFMTLIATKASRVCNAAGGDPVLEFGLRRAQGPEAGLYGAKAAIIGGCTGTSNVLTGKMFGVPVAGTHAHSWVQKFDSELEAFRAYAQTYPDSCLLLIDTYNVLESGIKNALIVFDELRAKGFEPIGVRLDSGDLTYLSKEVRKILDDAGYPNAKITASNDLDEYTIISLKQEGAAIDSWGVGTKLI
;
A
#
# COMPACT_ATOMS: atom_id res chain seq x y z
N ASN A 1 6.40 25.20 2.04
CA ASN A 1 6.74 26.51 1.49
C ASN A 1 5.59 27.23 0.79
N ASN A 2 4.41 26.59 0.61
CA ASN A 2 3.28 27.16 -0.12
C ASN A 2 2.09 27.49 0.80
N LEU A 3 2.29 27.56 2.12
CA LEU A 3 1.24 27.99 3.03
C LEU A 3 0.92 29.47 2.75
N SER A 4 -0.30 29.76 2.32
CA SER A 4 -0.82 31.08 2.03
C SER A 4 -2.33 31.09 2.28
N PHE A 5 -2.87 32.24 2.52
CA PHE A 5 -4.30 32.47 2.76
C PHE A 5 -4.87 33.29 1.61
N ASN A 6 -5.88 32.77 0.92
CA ASN A 6 -6.58 33.49 -0.15
C ASN A 6 -7.72 34.35 0.43
N GLU A 7 -8.31 35.25 -0.37
CA GLU A 7 -9.37 36.16 0.11
C GLU A 7 -10.59 35.39 0.67
N HIS A 8 -10.93 34.23 0.13
CA HIS A 8 -12.04 33.42 0.66
C HIS A 8 -11.74 32.89 2.07
N ASP A 9 -10.48 32.50 2.32
CA ASP A 9 -10.03 32.07 3.66
C ASP A 9 -10.11 33.24 4.64
N LEU A 10 -9.67 34.45 4.23
CA LEU A 10 -9.68 35.65 5.05
C LEU A 10 -11.10 36.12 5.35
N ASP A 11 -11.99 36.09 4.37
CA ASP A 11 -13.41 36.44 4.56
C ASP A 11 -14.13 35.48 5.51
N TYR A 12 -13.81 34.19 5.44
CA TYR A 12 -14.28 33.23 6.42
C TYR A 12 -13.81 33.57 7.84
N LEU A 13 -12.52 33.85 8.02
CA LEU A 13 -11.97 34.25 9.32
C LEU A 13 -12.62 35.52 9.87
N ARG A 14 -12.88 36.54 9.02
CA ARG A 14 -13.64 37.71 9.41
C ARG A 14 -15.03 37.39 9.90
N SER A 15 -15.72 36.48 9.21
CA SER A 15 -17.10 36.10 9.56
C SER A 15 -17.23 35.48 10.94
N LEU A 16 -16.13 34.90 11.49
CA LEU A 16 -16.09 34.33 12.82
C LEU A 16 -16.10 35.39 13.93
N ASN A 17 -15.75 36.65 13.63
CA ASN A 17 -15.65 37.75 14.60
C ASN A 17 -14.72 37.43 15.80
N LEU A 18 -13.66 36.66 15.57
CA LEU A 18 -12.68 36.25 16.59
C LEU A 18 -11.34 36.98 16.43
N PHE A 19 -11.08 37.56 15.26
CA PHE A 19 -9.80 38.13 14.88
C PHE A 19 -9.97 39.61 14.48
N ASP A 20 -8.99 40.42 14.82
CA ASP A 20 -8.94 41.83 14.36
C ASP A 20 -8.43 41.93 12.90
N GLU A 21 -8.67 43.08 12.28
CA GLU A 21 -8.28 43.33 10.88
C GLU A 21 -6.76 43.41 10.70
N ASP A 22 -6.01 43.77 11.72
CA ASP A 22 -4.54 43.78 11.67
C ASP A 22 -3.99 42.35 11.52
N PHE A 23 -4.57 41.40 12.26
CA PHE A 23 -4.20 40.00 12.12
C PHE A 23 -4.65 39.41 10.78
N ILE A 24 -5.84 39.74 10.30
CA ILE A 24 -6.31 39.33 8.97
C ILE A 24 -5.38 39.88 7.86
N GLY A 25 -4.98 41.15 7.97
CA GLY A 25 -4.00 41.77 7.06
C GLY A 25 -2.64 41.06 7.10
N PHE A 26 -2.19 40.69 8.27
CA PHE A 26 -0.98 39.87 8.45
C PHE A 26 -1.06 38.53 7.75
N LEU A 27 -2.18 37.81 7.86
CA LEU A 27 -2.36 36.51 7.18
C LEU A 27 -2.39 36.65 5.67
N ARG A 28 -2.92 37.74 5.10
CA ARG A 28 -2.92 38.03 3.66
C ARG A 28 -1.52 37.97 3.07
N ASP A 29 -0.58 38.56 3.76
CA ASP A 29 0.82 38.68 3.30
C ASP A 29 1.72 37.59 3.86
N PHE A 30 1.14 36.59 4.51
CA PHE A 30 1.89 35.54 5.17
C PHE A 30 2.78 34.76 4.20
N LYS A 31 4.05 34.69 4.54
CA LYS A 31 5.05 33.82 3.93
C LYS A 31 5.92 33.22 5.02
N PHE A 32 6.14 31.92 4.95
CA PHE A 32 7.10 31.28 5.85
C PHE A 32 8.52 31.64 5.40
N THR A 33 9.26 32.30 6.27
CA THR A 33 10.64 32.78 6.02
C THR A 33 11.68 32.09 6.91
N GLY A 34 11.24 31.12 7.73
CA GLY A 34 12.11 30.37 8.62
C GLY A 34 12.83 29.21 7.93
N ASP A 35 13.72 28.58 8.69
CA ASP A 35 14.43 27.35 8.29
C ASP A 35 13.78 26.14 8.93
N ILE A 36 13.74 25.03 8.19
CA ILE A 36 13.31 23.71 8.67
C ILE A 36 14.46 22.74 8.46
N TYR A 37 14.93 22.15 9.55
CA TYR A 37 15.91 21.10 9.57
C TYR A 37 15.20 19.80 9.90
N ALA A 38 15.39 18.76 9.08
CA ALA A 38 14.76 17.46 9.29
C ALA A 38 15.77 16.35 9.03
N VAL A 39 15.56 15.21 9.68
CA VAL A 39 16.26 13.97 9.32
C VAL A 39 15.74 13.47 7.97
N GLU A 40 16.52 12.63 7.29
CA GLU A 40 16.11 12.03 6.03
C GLU A 40 14.94 11.07 6.21
N ASP A 41 14.05 10.98 5.22
CA ASP A 41 12.95 10.02 5.19
C ASP A 41 13.49 8.59 5.34
N GLY A 42 12.89 7.80 6.24
CA GLY A 42 13.32 6.43 6.54
C GLY A 42 14.38 6.30 7.64
N SER A 43 14.91 7.40 8.18
CA SER A 43 15.81 7.35 9.32
C SER A 43 15.14 6.73 10.55
N VAL A 44 15.83 5.80 11.21
CA VAL A 44 15.35 5.23 12.48
C VAL A 44 15.69 6.22 13.61
N MET A 45 14.65 6.65 14.33
CA MET A 45 14.77 7.64 15.40
C MET A 45 14.31 7.05 16.73
N PHE A 46 14.94 7.52 17.82
CA PHE A 46 14.64 7.09 19.18
C PHE A 46 13.97 8.20 20.01
N PRO A 47 13.25 7.84 21.07
CA PRO A 47 12.63 8.83 21.97
C PRO A 47 13.64 9.87 22.47
N GLY A 48 13.27 11.16 22.37
CA GLY A 48 14.12 12.28 22.79
C GLY A 48 15.03 12.85 21.70
N GLU A 49 15.11 12.22 20.55
CA GLU A 49 15.84 12.78 19.39
C GLU A 49 14.94 13.70 18.58
N PRO A 50 15.43 14.89 18.14
CA PRO A 50 14.64 15.80 17.32
C PRO A 50 14.53 15.28 15.87
N ILE A 51 13.31 15.00 15.41
CA ILE A 51 13.03 14.61 14.02
C ILE A 51 13.04 15.85 13.12
N ILE A 52 12.40 16.95 13.59
CA ILE A 52 12.31 18.22 12.87
C ILE A 52 12.62 19.36 13.85
N VAL A 53 13.40 20.34 13.39
CA VAL A 53 13.64 21.59 14.09
C VAL A 53 13.22 22.75 13.21
N VAL A 54 12.30 23.58 13.68
CA VAL A 54 11.84 24.79 12.99
C VAL A 54 12.46 26.01 13.67
N LYS A 55 13.19 26.83 12.89
CA LYS A 55 13.77 28.09 13.34
C LYS A 55 13.13 29.22 12.56
N ALA A 56 12.19 29.92 13.20
CA ALA A 56 11.39 30.96 12.57
C ALA A 56 10.94 32.01 13.60
N PRO A 57 10.42 33.19 13.17
CA PRO A 57 9.64 34.04 14.06
C PRO A 57 8.52 33.26 14.75
N LEU A 58 8.25 33.53 16.02
CA LEU A 58 7.36 32.73 16.85
C LEU A 58 6.00 32.43 16.19
N TYR A 59 5.37 33.47 15.65
CA TYR A 59 4.06 33.36 14.99
C TYR A 59 4.08 32.44 13.75
N GLN A 60 5.17 32.43 12.97
CA GLN A 60 5.33 31.55 11.83
C GLN A 60 5.51 30.09 12.28
N ALA A 61 6.33 29.88 13.31
CA ALA A 61 6.55 28.55 13.89
C ALA A 61 5.24 27.97 14.43
N GLN A 62 4.43 28.77 15.13
CA GLN A 62 3.13 28.33 15.66
C GLN A 62 2.12 27.99 14.55
N LEU A 63 2.06 28.77 13.47
CA LEU A 63 1.14 28.50 12.35
C LEU A 63 1.45 27.18 11.62
N VAL A 64 2.71 26.81 11.48
CA VAL A 64 3.10 25.57 10.78
C VAL A 64 3.14 24.35 11.69
N GLU A 65 3.18 24.53 13.01
CA GLU A 65 3.36 23.47 14.00
C GLU A 65 2.35 22.33 13.82
N THR A 66 1.07 22.64 13.90
CA THR A 66 -0.01 21.63 13.85
C THR A 66 0.03 20.82 12.56
N ALA A 67 0.25 21.48 11.42
CA ALA A 67 0.32 20.81 10.13
C ALA A 67 1.53 19.87 10.05
N ILE A 68 2.70 20.32 10.49
CA ILE A 68 3.92 19.50 10.53
C ILE A 68 3.71 18.29 11.45
N LEU A 69 3.23 18.51 12.67
CA LEU A 69 3.00 17.43 13.64
C LEU A 69 2.01 16.39 13.10
N SER A 70 0.88 16.82 12.52
CA SER A 70 -0.13 15.92 11.97
C SER A 70 0.43 15.05 10.83
N ILE A 71 1.13 15.65 9.88
CA ILE A 71 1.69 14.95 8.72
C ILE A 71 2.80 13.98 9.16
N VAL A 72 3.74 14.46 9.96
CA VAL A 72 4.90 13.66 10.38
C VAL A 72 4.48 12.51 11.29
N ASN A 73 3.58 12.76 12.24
CA ASN A 73 3.06 11.72 13.12
C ASN A 73 2.39 10.59 12.32
N PHE A 74 1.46 10.95 11.43
CA PHE A 74 0.75 9.97 10.60
C PHE A 74 1.72 9.15 9.74
N MET A 75 2.59 9.81 8.97
CA MET A 75 3.52 9.12 8.08
C MET A 75 4.54 8.27 8.84
N THR A 76 5.03 8.73 10.00
CA THR A 76 5.96 7.96 10.84
C THR A 76 5.32 6.70 11.39
N LEU A 77 4.07 6.76 11.82
CA LEU A 77 3.33 5.59 12.31
C LEU A 77 3.16 4.55 11.21
N ILE A 78 2.75 4.96 10.01
CA ILE A 78 2.59 4.05 8.86
C ILE A 78 3.93 3.46 8.42
N ALA A 79 4.98 4.29 8.28
CA ALA A 79 6.31 3.81 7.89
C ALA A 79 6.88 2.81 8.93
N THR A 80 6.69 3.09 10.22
CA THR A 80 7.09 2.18 11.30
C THR A 80 6.34 0.84 11.22
N LYS A 81 5.02 0.88 10.99
CA LYS A 81 4.21 -0.32 10.79
C LYS A 81 4.66 -1.12 9.57
N ALA A 82 4.87 -0.42 8.45
CA ALA A 82 5.37 -1.03 7.22
C ALA A 82 6.73 -1.71 7.43
N SER A 83 7.66 -1.04 8.12
CA SER A 83 8.97 -1.60 8.44
C SER A 83 8.88 -2.88 9.26
N ARG A 84 7.96 -2.96 10.24
CA ARG A 84 7.73 -4.19 11.02
C ARG A 84 7.20 -5.32 10.14
N VAL A 85 6.24 -5.02 9.27
CA VAL A 85 5.67 -6.00 8.33
C VAL A 85 6.74 -6.50 7.35
N CYS A 86 7.53 -5.60 6.76
CA CYS A 86 8.61 -5.96 5.84
C CYS A 86 9.71 -6.78 6.52
N ASN A 87 10.02 -6.45 7.78
CA ASN A 87 10.96 -7.22 8.60
C ASN A 87 10.44 -8.65 8.86
N ALA A 88 9.15 -8.79 9.19
CA ALA A 88 8.49 -10.09 9.36
C ALA A 88 8.49 -10.92 8.06
N ALA A 89 8.33 -10.26 6.92
CA ALA A 89 8.42 -10.89 5.60
C ALA A 89 9.82 -11.45 5.28
N GLY A 90 10.87 -10.95 5.95
CA GLY A 90 12.22 -11.55 5.86
C GLY A 90 12.86 -11.46 4.48
N GLY A 91 12.58 -10.39 3.74
CA GLY A 91 13.08 -10.14 2.39
C GLY A 91 12.09 -10.48 1.27
N ASP A 92 10.97 -11.13 1.56
CA ASP A 92 9.91 -11.31 0.57
C ASP A 92 9.24 -9.96 0.24
N PRO A 93 8.81 -9.73 -1.00
CA PRO A 93 8.10 -8.52 -1.39
C PRO A 93 6.82 -8.28 -0.57
N VAL A 94 6.64 -7.06 -0.09
CA VAL A 94 5.41 -6.61 0.56
C VAL A 94 4.77 -5.52 -0.28
N LEU A 95 3.50 -5.69 -0.64
CA LEU A 95 2.69 -4.74 -1.41
C LEU A 95 1.68 -4.06 -0.49
N GLU A 96 1.60 -2.73 -0.57
CA GLU A 96 0.61 -1.94 0.14
C GLU A 96 -0.75 -1.99 -0.59
N PHE A 97 -1.79 -2.51 0.06
CA PHE A 97 -3.15 -2.68 -0.47
C PHE A 97 -4.23 -2.01 0.39
N GLY A 98 -3.86 -1.01 1.19
CA GLY A 98 -4.71 -0.42 2.22
C GLY A 98 -5.59 0.74 1.77
N LEU A 99 -5.50 1.24 0.53
CA LEU A 99 -6.21 2.45 0.07
C LEU A 99 -7.69 2.50 0.48
N ARG A 100 -8.44 1.41 0.29
CA ARG A 100 -9.88 1.33 0.64
C ARG A 100 -10.15 1.30 2.16
N ARG A 101 -9.12 1.17 2.98
CA ARG A 101 -9.18 1.10 4.45
C ARG A 101 -8.62 2.34 5.13
N ALA A 102 -7.97 3.21 4.39
CA ALA A 102 -7.40 4.46 4.87
C ALA A 102 -8.49 5.41 5.38
N GLN A 103 -8.15 6.28 6.30
CA GLN A 103 -9.05 7.26 6.93
C GLN A 103 -9.16 8.53 6.07
N GLY A 104 -9.59 8.35 4.84
CA GLY A 104 -9.77 9.38 3.84
C GLY A 104 -8.79 9.28 2.67
N PRO A 105 -9.07 9.96 1.54
CA PRO A 105 -8.27 9.86 0.32
C PRO A 105 -6.82 10.29 0.50
N GLU A 106 -6.59 11.36 1.26
CA GLU A 106 -5.25 11.86 1.55
C GLU A 106 -4.46 10.90 2.43
N ALA A 107 -5.11 10.28 3.43
CA ALA A 107 -4.51 9.24 4.24
C ALA A 107 -4.09 8.03 3.38
N GLY A 108 -4.91 7.64 2.39
CA GLY A 108 -4.54 6.60 1.42
C GLY A 108 -3.35 6.97 0.55
N LEU A 109 -3.25 8.25 0.16
CA LEU A 109 -2.16 8.77 -0.67
C LEU A 109 -0.82 8.81 0.09
N TYR A 110 -0.80 9.50 1.22
CA TYR A 110 0.41 9.69 2.02
C TYR A 110 0.78 8.44 2.82
N GLY A 111 -0.22 7.63 3.20
CA GLY A 111 0.02 6.33 3.83
C GLY A 111 0.74 5.36 2.89
N ALA A 112 0.32 5.27 1.64
CA ALA A 112 1.01 4.47 0.64
C ALA A 112 2.46 4.95 0.42
N LYS A 113 2.71 6.28 0.35
CA LYS A 113 4.07 6.84 0.32
C LYS A 113 4.88 6.40 1.54
N ALA A 114 4.30 6.54 2.73
CA ALA A 114 4.97 6.17 3.98
C ALA A 114 5.26 4.66 4.06
N ALA A 115 4.38 3.81 3.54
CA ALA A 115 4.60 2.37 3.46
C ALA A 115 5.81 2.02 2.57
N ILE A 116 6.01 2.72 1.45
CA ILE A 116 7.21 2.56 0.61
C ILE A 116 8.47 2.98 1.38
N ILE A 117 8.44 4.11 2.10
CA ILE A 117 9.56 4.53 2.96
C ILE A 117 9.87 3.45 4.01
N GLY A 118 8.84 2.79 4.56
CA GLY A 118 8.96 1.69 5.50
C GLY A 118 9.42 0.35 4.92
N GLY A 119 9.63 0.25 3.59
CA GLY A 119 10.19 -0.92 2.92
C GLY A 119 9.24 -1.70 2.03
N CYS A 120 7.96 -1.28 1.88
CA CYS A 120 7.07 -1.91 0.90
C CYS A 120 7.60 -1.73 -0.52
N THR A 121 7.45 -2.75 -1.36
CA THR A 121 8.00 -2.79 -2.72
C THR A 121 7.09 -2.15 -3.76
N GLY A 122 5.83 -1.88 -3.41
CA GLY A 122 4.85 -1.25 -4.30
C GLY A 122 3.52 -0.98 -3.60
N THR A 123 2.66 -0.25 -4.29
CA THR A 123 1.30 0.09 -3.82
C THR A 123 0.28 -0.13 -4.93
N SER A 124 -0.97 -0.42 -4.54
CA SER A 124 -2.10 -0.41 -5.47
C SER A 124 -2.63 0.99 -5.77
N ASN A 125 -2.13 2.03 -5.09
CA ASN A 125 -2.56 3.41 -5.26
C ASN A 125 -1.85 4.08 -6.46
N VAL A 126 -2.51 4.08 -7.61
CA VAL A 126 -1.98 4.67 -8.86
C VAL A 126 -1.67 6.15 -8.72
N LEU A 127 -2.46 6.89 -7.91
CA LEU A 127 -2.21 8.32 -7.68
C LEU A 127 -0.90 8.54 -6.90
N THR A 128 -0.62 7.69 -5.91
CA THR A 128 0.67 7.70 -5.20
C THR A 128 1.83 7.45 -6.16
N GLY A 129 1.68 6.46 -7.06
CA GLY A 129 2.67 6.19 -8.11
C GLY A 129 2.93 7.41 -8.98
N LYS A 130 1.86 8.07 -9.44
CA LYS A 130 1.96 9.28 -10.27
C LYS A 130 2.63 10.46 -9.54
N MET A 131 2.27 10.70 -8.28
CA MET A 131 2.73 11.89 -7.54
C MET A 131 4.16 11.73 -6.99
N PHE A 132 4.54 10.53 -6.58
CA PHE A 132 5.79 10.29 -5.86
C PHE A 132 6.77 9.38 -6.61
N GLY A 133 6.39 8.89 -7.81
CA GLY A 133 7.27 8.04 -8.61
C GLY A 133 7.52 6.65 -8.00
N VAL A 134 6.61 6.16 -7.15
CA VAL A 134 6.75 4.85 -6.50
C VAL A 134 6.17 3.73 -7.35
N PRO A 135 6.65 2.47 -7.21
CA PRO A 135 6.14 1.34 -7.98
C PRO A 135 4.66 1.09 -7.72
N VAL A 136 3.91 0.85 -8.81
CA VAL A 136 2.50 0.48 -8.75
C VAL A 136 2.35 -0.98 -9.11
N ALA A 137 1.64 -1.74 -8.26
CA ALA A 137 1.35 -3.14 -8.47
C ALA A 137 -0.03 -3.50 -7.94
N GLY A 138 -0.64 -4.52 -8.52
CA GLY A 138 -1.96 -5.00 -8.11
C GLY A 138 -2.38 -6.20 -8.92
N THR A 139 -3.54 -6.76 -8.55
CA THR A 139 -4.17 -7.87 -9.25
C THR A 139 -5.66 -7.57 -9.43
N HIS A 140 -6.39 -8.49 -10.05
CA HIS A 140 -7.85 -8.40 -10.08
C HIS A 140 -8.49 -8.71 -8.72
N ALA A 141 -9.76 -8.36 -8.54
CA ALA A 141 -10.54 -8.60 -7.33
C ALA A 141 -11.53 -9.76 -7.54
N HIS A 142 -12.10 -10.31 -6.45
CA HIS A 142 -13.16 -11.31 -6.51
C HIS A 142 -14.37 -10.85 -7.36
N SER A 143 -14.75 -9.56 -7.26
CA SER A 143 -15.82 -8.98 -8.07
C SER A 143 -15.56 -9.03 -9.59
N TRP A 144 -14.29 -9.04 -10.01
CA TRP A 144 -13.92 -9.27 -11.40
C TRP A 144 -14.29 -10.70 -11.82
N VAL A 145 -13.90 -11.70 -11.03
CA VAL A 145 -14.21 -13.11 -11.31
C VAL A 145 -15.71 -13.34 -11.35
N GLN A 146 -16.45 -12.80 -10.38
CA GLN A 146 -17.91 -12.94 -10.27
C GLN A 146 -18.70 -12.24 -11.39
N LYS A 147 -18.07 -11.39 -12.20
CA LYS A 147 -18.71 -10.72 -13.33
C LYS A 147 -18.90 -11.65 -14.54
N PHE A 148 -18.10 -12.69 -14.65
CA PHE A 148 -18.11 -13.64 -15.77
C PHE A 148 -19.01 -14.84 -15.47
N ASP A 149 -19.44 -15.53 -16.50
CA ASP A 149 -20.27 -16.74 -16.37
C ASP A 149 -19.50 -17.92 -15.74
N SER A 150 -18.16 -17.89 -15.85
CA SER A 150 -17.28 -18.84 -15.18
C SER A 150 -15.96 -18.22 -14.73
N GLU A 151 -15.35 -18.83 -13.71
CA GLU A 151 -14.02 -18.46 -13.21
C GLU A 151 -12.94 -18.59 -14.31
N LEU A 152 -13.03 -19.63 -15.13
CA LEU A 152 -12.11 -19.86 -16.23
C LEU A 152 -12.16 -18.73 -17.28
N GLU A 153 -13.36 -18.26 -17.64
CA GLU A 153 -13.52 -17.13 -18.55
C GLU A 153 -12.94 -15.83 -17.98
N ALA A 154 -13.15 -15.58 -16.70
CA ALA A 154 -12.55 -14.44 -16.00
C ALA A 154 -11.01 -14.48 -16.05
N PHE A 155 -10.43 -15.64 -15.79
CA PHE A 155 -8.97 -15.84 -15.81
C PHE A 155 -8.40 -15.68 -17.23
N ARG A 156 -9.07 -16.21 -18.26
CA ARG A 156 -8.69 -16.02 -19.66
C ARG A 156 -8.73 -14.55 -20.08
N ALA A 157 -9.78 -13.84 -19.73
CA ALA A 157 -9.92 -12.41 -20.02
C ALA A 157 -8.80 -11.59 -19.35
N TYR A 158 -8.45 -11.92 -18.10
CA TYR A 158 -7.35 -11.27 -17.39
C TYR A 158 -5.99 -11.59 -18.05
N ALA A 159 -5.72 -12.86 -18.35
CA ALA A 159 -4.49 -13.29 -19.00
C ALA A 159 -4.32 -12.72 -20.43
N GLN A 160 -5.42 -12.52 -21.14
CA GLN A 160 -5.39 -11.86 -22.46
C GLN A 160 -4.97 -10.39 -22.36
N THR A 161 -5.38 -9.71 -21.29
CA THR A 161 -5.08 -8.29 -21.07
C THR A 161 -3.67 -8.09 -20.52
N TYR A 162 -3.23 -9.00 -19.65
CA TYR A 162 -1.95 -8.91 -18.92
C TYR A 162 -1.12 -10.20 -19.07
N PRO A 163 -0.71 -10.58 -20.29
CA PRO A 163 -0.01 -11.86 -20.49
C PRO A 163 1.34 -11.94 -19.78
N ASP A 164 2.11 -10.82 -19.76
CA ASP A 164 3.43 -10.76 -19.14
C ASP A 164 3.39 -10.59 -17.59
N SER A 165 2.22 -10.30 -17.02
CA SER A 165 2.06 -10.04 -15.59
C SER A 165 0.86 -10.75 -14.99
N CYS A 166 0.54 -11.93 -15.51
CA CYS A 166 -0.64 -12.69 -15.10
C CYS A 166 -0.45 -13.31 -13.72
N LEU A 167 -1.13 -12.74 -12.73
CA LEU A 167 -1.24 -13.22 -11.36
C LEU A 167 -2.74 -13.41 -11.04
N LEU A 168 -3.19 -14.67 -10.88
CA LEU A 168 -4.60 -15.01 -10.77
C LEU A 168 -5.05 -15.19 -9.31
N LEU A 169 -6.11 -14.49 -8.91
CA LEU A 169 -6.79 -14.66 -7.62
C LEU A 169 -7.68 -15.89 -7.67
N ILE A 170 -7.31 -16.98 -6.97
CA ILE A 170 -7.87 -18.33 -7.17
C ILE A 170 -8.84 -18.78 -6.07
N ASP A 171 -9.17 -17.93 -5.12
CA ASP A 171 -10.00 -18.25 -3.97
C ASP A 171 -11.41 -17.63 -4.00
N THR A 172 -11.88 -17.21 -5.19
CA THR A 172 -13.23 -16.65 -5.33
C THR A 172 -14.31 -17.68 -4.98
N TYR A 173 -14.10 -18.95 -5.31
CA TYR A 173 -15.01 -20.06 -5.01
C TYR A 173 -14.32 -21.14 -4.19
N ASN A 174 -13.55 -22.01 -4.80
CA ASN A 174 -12.81 -23.06 -4.13
C ASN A 174 -11.40 -23.19 -4.71
N VAL A 175 -10.39 -22.95 -3.85
CA VAL A 175 -8.99 -22.93 -4.27
C VAL A 175 -8.56 -24.22 -4.94
N LEU A 176 -8.84 -25.38 -4.32
CA LEU A 176 -8.30 -26.68 -4.75
C LEU A 176 -9.18 -27.38 -5.80
N GLU A 177 -10.50 -27.16 -5.77
CA GLU A 177 -11.42 -27.84 -6.66
C GLU A 177 -11.63 -27.10 -7.98
N SER A 178 -11.58 -25.76 -7.99
CA SER A 178 -11.77 -24.93 -9.19
C SER A 178 -10.61 -23.98 -9.46
N GLY A 179 -10.25 -23.13 -8.52
CA GLY A 179 -9.34 -22.01 -8.72
C GLY A 179 -8.00 -22.41 -9.31
N ILE A 180 -7.26 -23.30 -8.64
CA ILE A 180 -5.95 -23.73 -9.14
C ILE A 180 -6.05 -24.53 -10.45
N LYS A 181 -7.10 -25.33 -10.65
CA LYS A 181 -7.30 -26.09 -11.88
C LYS A 181 -7.55 -25.17 -13.07
N ASN A 182 -8.41 -24.16 -12.88
CA ASN A 182 -8.68 -23.16 -13.91
C ASN A 182 -7.44 -22.29 -14.21
N ALA A 183 -6.65 -21.98 -13.16
CA ALA A 183 -5.40 -21.25 -13.33
C ALA A 183 -4.40 -22.03 -14.18
N LEU A 184 -4.23 -23.33 -13.95
CA LEU A 184 -3.34 -24.18 -14.73
C LEU A 184 -3.72 -24.24 -16.22
N ILE A 185 -5.03 -24.34 -16.53
CA ILE A 185 -5.50 -24.27 -17.93
C ILE A 185 -5.04 -22.97 -18.59
N VAL A 186 -5.19 -21.83 -17.90
CA VAL A 186 -4.78 -20.52 -18.42
C VAL A 186 -3.26 -20.39 -18.51
N PHE A 187 -2.53 -20.98 -17.58
CA PHE A 187 -1.06 -21.01 -17.60
C PHE A 187 -0.53 -21.79 -18.82
N ASP A 188 -1.14 -22.95 -19.14
CA ASP A 188 -0.81 -23.70 -20.34
C ASP A 188 -1.13 -22.91 -21.61
N GLU A 189 -2.27 -22.20 -21.64
CA GLU A 189 -2.65 -21.32 -22.76
C GLU A 189 -1.68 -20.14 -22.93
N LEU A 190 -1.19 -19.55 -21.83
CA LEU A 190 -0.18 -18.49 -21.87
C LEU A 190 1.17 -19.02 -22.37
N ARG A 191 1.60 -20.16 -21.86
CA ARG A 191 2.88 -20.80 -22.26
C ARG A 191 2.88 -21.18 -23.73
N ALA A 192 1.75 -21.69 -24.25
CA ALA A 192 1.60 -21.97 -25.67
C ALA A 192 1.72 -20.73 -26.56
N LYS A 193 1.49 -19.52 -26.01
CA LYS A 193 1.66 -18.21 -26.66
C LYS A 193 3.05 -17.58 -26.40
N GLY A 194 3.93 -18.27 -25.66
CA GLY A 194 5.27 -17.78 -25.34
C GLY A 194 5.38 -16.88 -24.09
N PHE A 195 4.35 -16.86 -23.23
CA PHE A 195 4.34 -16.10 -21.97
C PHE A 195 4.48 -17.05 -20.78
N GLU A 196 5.18 -16.61 -19.73
CA GLU A 196 5.22 -17.33 -18.44
C GLU A 196 4.31 -16.62 -17.43
N PRO A 197 3.41 -17.35 -16.75
CA PRO A 197 2.56 -16.74 -15.71
C PRO A 197 3.39 -16.31 -14.51
N ILE A 198 3.01 -15.21 -13.86
CA ILE A 198 3.63 -14.77 -12.60
C ILE A 198 3.27 -15.76 -11.46
N GLY A 199 2.00 -16.15 -11.36
CA GLY A 199 1.56 -17.06 -10.33
C GLY A 199 0.11 -16.89 -9.91
N VAL A 200 -0.16 -17.19 -8.62
CA VAL A 200 -1.50 -17.15 -8.05
C VAL A 200 -1.54 -16.32 -6.75
N ARG A 201 -2.74 -15.85 -6.39
CA ARG A 201 -3.00 -15.14 -5.14
C ARG A 201 -4.06 -15.85 -4.33
N LEU A 202 -3.81 -15.94 -3.02
CA LEU A 202 -4.70 -16.45 -1.98
C LEU A 202 -5.09 -15.31 -1.04
N ASP A 203 -6.38 -15.08 -0.82
CA ASP A 203 -6.92 -13.98 -0.01
C ASP A 203 -7.81 -14.48 1.13
N SER A 204 -7.98 -15.81 1.29
CA SER A 204 -8.87 -16.40 2.29
C SER A 204 -8.49 -17.84 2.65
N GLY A 205 -9.12 -18.34 3.72
CA GLY A 205 -8.94 -19.72 4.21
C GLY A 205 -7.66 -19.92 5.03
N ASP A 206 -7.29 -21.16 5.24
CA ASP A 206 -6.04 -21.52 5.90
C ASP A 206 -4.86 -21.35 4.93
N LEU A 207 -4.20 -20.20 5.02
CA LEU A 207 -3.11 -19.85 4.11
C LEU A 207 -1.91 -20.79 4.22
N THR A 208 -1.62 -21.36 5.40
CA THR A 208 -0.55 -22.34 5.57
C THR A 208 -0.84 -23.61 4.78
N TYR A 209 -2.02 -24.17 4.99
CA TYR A 209 -2.44 -25.40 4.30
C TYR A 209 -2.57 -25.16 2.79
N LEU A 210 -3.34 -24.13 2.41
CA LEU A 210 -3.63 -23.88 1.00
C LEU A 210 -2.38 -23.55 0.19
N SER A 211 -1.44 -22.76 0.74
CA SER A 211 -0.21 -22.43 0.01
C SER A 211 0.66 -23.66 -0.25
N LYS A 212 0.74 -24.59 0.71
CA LYS A 212 1.48 -25.85 0.54
C LYS A 212 0.85 -26.75 -0.51
N GLU A 213 -0.47 -26.93 -0.49
CA GLU A 213 -1.17 -27.72 -1.49
C GLU A 213 -1.08 -27.08 -2.88
N VAL A 214 -1.27 -25.77 -2.99
CA VAL A 214 -1.14 -25.04 -4.24
C VAL A 214 0.29 -25.13 -4.79
N ARG A 215 1.31 -24.99 -3.95
CA ARG A 215 2.72 -25.15 -4.35
C ARG A 215 2.98 -26.52 -4.95
N LYS A 216 2.53 -27.58 -4.27
CA LYS A 216 2.67 -28.94 -4.78
C LYS A 216 1.98 -29.12 -6.14
N ILE A 217 0.75 -28.62 -6.29
CA ILE A 217 -0.01 -28.72 -7.54
C ILE A 217 0.72 -27.97 -8.68
N LEU A 218 1.25 -26.77 -8.39
CA LEU A 218 2.02 -25.99 -9.36
C LEU A 218 3.31 -26.71 -9.78
N ASP A 219 4.03 -27.30 -8.83
CA ASP A 219 5.27 -28.06 -9.10
C ASP A 219 5.00 -29.30 -9.96
N ASP A 220 3.98 -30.08 -9.59
CA ASP A 220 3.55 -31.30 -10.30
C ASP A 220 3.08 -30.96 -11.73
N ALA A 221 2.50 -29.77 -11.94
CA ALA A 221 2.07 -29.28 -13.26
C ALA A 221 3.21 -28.63 -14.08
N GLY A 222 4.44 -28.56 -13.57
CA GLY A 222 5.60 -28.00 -14.28
C GLY A 222 5.72 -26.47 -14.20
N TYR A 223 5.16 -25.86 -13.13
CA TYR A 223 5.25 -24.43 -12.82
C TYR A 223 6.01 -24.15 -11.51
N PRO A 224 7.25 -24.66 -11.32
CA PRO A 224 7.99 -24.48 -10.05
C PRO A 224 8.36 -23.02 -9.76
N ASN A 225 8.40 -22.18 -10.80
CA ASN A 225 8.76 -20.77 -10.67
C ASN A 225 7.53 -19.85 -10.45
N ALA A 226 6.32 -20.36 -10.63
CA ALA A 226 5.10 -19.59 -10.39
C ALA A 226 5.00 -19.20 -8.91
N LYS A 227 4.72 -17.93 -8.64
CA LYS A 227 4.70 -17.35 -7.29
C LYS A 227 3.35 -17.53 -6.62
N ILE A 228 3.37 -17.63 -5.29
CA ILE A 228 2.18 -17.63 -4.46
C ILE A 228 2.18 -16.33 -3.64
N THR A 229 1.23 -15.46 -3.92
CA THR A 229 1.01 -14.22 -3.16
C THR A 229 -0.11 -14.46 -2.14
N ALA A 230 0.12 -14.07 -0.89
CA ALA A 230 -0.93 -14.08 0.13
C ALA A 230 -1.41 -12.67 0.44
N SER A 231 -2.69 -12.54 0.74
CA SER A 231 -3.31 -11.34 1.28
C SER A 231 -4.39 -11.76 2.29
N ASN A 232 -5.17 -10.87 2.87
CA ASN A 232 -6.17 -11.12 3.91
C ASN A 232 -5.70 -10.78 5.33
N ASP A 233 -6.04 -9.58 5.80
CA ASP A 233 -5.80 -9.09 7.18
C ASP A 233 -4.42 -9.40 7.77
N LEU A 234 -3.41 -9.45 6.91
CA LEU A 234 -2.03 -9.74 7.28
C LEU A 234 -1.43 -8.60 8.09
N ASP A 235 -0.65 -8.98 9.09
CA ASP A 235 0.24 -8.11 9.86
C ASP A 235 1.57 -8.82 10.15
N GLU A 236 2.48 -8.15 10.84
CA GLU A 236 3.80 -8.72 11.19
C GLU A 236 3.69 -10.02 11.97
N TYR A 237 2.71 -10.16 12.85
CA TYR A 237 2.54 -11.36 13.68
C TYR A 237 2.01 -12.54 12.86
N THR A 238 1.01 -12.29 12.03
CA THR A 238 0.44 -13.30 11.13
C THR A 238 1.48 -13.80 10.13
N ILE A 239 2.27 -12.89 9.54
CA ILE A 239 3.35 -13.26 8.61
C ILE A 239 4.40 -14.13 9.30
N ILE A 240 4.84 -13.78 10.52
CA ILE A 240 5.77 -14.60 11.30
C ILE A 240 5.20 -15.99 11.54
N SER A 241 3.93 -16.11 11.97
CA SER A 241 3.27 -17.39 12.21
C SER A 241 3.24 -18.25 10.94
N LEU A 242 2.76 -17.69 9.83
CA LEU A 242 2.70 -18.40 8.54
C LEU A 242 4.07 -18.91 8.09
N LYS A 243 5.13 -18.09 8.24
CA LYS A 243 6.50 -18.50 7.91
C LYS A 243 7.02 -19.60 8.83
N GLN A 244 6.75 -19.51 10.14
CA GLN A 244 7.12 -20.55 11.11
C GLN A 244 6.41 -21.87 10.86
N GLU A 245 5.16 -21.82 10.40
CA GLU A 245 4.39 -23.00 9.99
C GLU A 245 4.81 -23.56 8.63
N GLY A 246 5.74 -22.89 7.94
CA GLY A 246 6.28 -23.30 6.65
C GLY A 246 5.31 -23.08 5.48
N ALA A 247 4.49 -22.03 5.53
CA ALA A 247 3.66 -21.62 4.39
C ALA A 247 4.52 -21.35 3.15
N ALA A 248 4.07 -21.81 2.00
CA ALA A 248 4.77 -21.64 0.72
C ALA A 248 4.32 -20.34 0.02
N ILE A 249 4.66 -19.22 0.64
CA ILE A 249 4.25 -17.88 0.18
C ILE A 249 5.50 -17.10 -0.23
N ASP A 250 5.47 -16.49 -1.40
CA ASP A 250 6.57 -15.72 -2.01
C ASP A 250 6.42 -14.21 -1.87
N SER A 251 5.20 -13.69 -1.64
CA SER A 251 4.93 -12.26 -1.50
C SER A 251 3.66 -11.98 -0.72
N TRP A 252 3.55 -10.77 -0.18
CA TRP A 252 2.53 -10.40 0.81
C TRP A 252 1.80 -9.13 0.39
N GLY A 253 0.47 -9.19 0.29
CA GLY A 253 -0.40 -8.03 0.08
C GLY A 253 -1.01 -7.59 1.41
N VAL A 254 -0.59 -6.46 1.96
CA VAL A 254 -1.01 -5.99 3.28
C VAL A 254 -1.84 -4.71 3.15
N GLY A 255 -3.02 -4.72 3.74
CA GLY A 255 -3.98 -3.62 3.64
C GLY A 255 -4.40 -3.06 4.98
N THR A 256 -5.51 -3.56 5.53
CA THR A 256 -6.22 -3.04 6.72
C THR A 256 -5.31 -2.82 7.93
N LYS A 257 -4.37 -3.70 8.15
CA LYS A 257 -3.45 -3.67 9.31
C LYS A 257 -2.23 -2.76 9.10
N LEU A 258 -2.04 -2.24 7.89
CA LEU A 258 -0.89 -1.40 7.55
C LEU A 258 -1.26 0.09 7.62
N ILE A 259 -2.45 0.47 7.12
CA ILE A 259 -2.92 1.85 6.95
C ILE A 259 -4.03 2.22 7.93
#